data_ccc7984e9cbd4aaf5935f763f44d2a7f
#
_entry.id   ccc7984e9cbd4aaf5935f763f44d2a7f
#
_cell.length_a   1.000
_cell.length_b   1.000
_cell.length_c   1.000
_cell.angle_alpha   90.00
_cell.angle_beta   90.00
_cell.angle_gamma   90.00
#
_symmetry.space_group_name_H-M   'P 1'
#
loop_
_entity.id
_entity.type
_entity.pdbx_description
1 polymer ?
#
loop_
_entity_poly.entity_id
_entity_poly.type
_entity_poly.pdbx_seq_one_letter_code
_entity_poly.pdbx_strand_id
1 'polypeptide(L)'
;MLIRIVDDDEPFADAICFLLLSKGLRAVVHASAEKFLEEDDPSVPGCLILDYQMPELNGIETQRKLLDKGWRWPVVFMTAHADVDMAVTAFKQGAFDLLRKPVAPDVLIAAVESSLEKVRAGMQHHHDEVCGLFEGLTNRERQIVKLAAAGLANQQIADRLGISERTVEAHRSAAYRCLNVKCLEELQAFIRDMDD
;
A
#
# COMPACT_ATOMS: atom_id res chain seq x y z
N MET A 1 6.71 7.80 1.73
CA MET A 1 5.36 7.50 2.26
C MET A 1 4.60 8.79 2.50
N LEU A 2 3.28 8.77 2.38
CA LEU A 2 2.40 9.94 2.53
C LEU A 2 1.45 9.73 3.71
N ILE A 3 1.30 10.74 4.56
CA ILE A 3 0.33 10.77 5.66
C ILE A 3 -0.87 11.57 5.18
N ARG A 4 -2.04 10.97 5.20
CA ARG A 4 -3.30 11.59 4.83
C ARG A 4 -4.04 11.97 6.10
N ILE A 5 -4.52 13.19 6.17
CA ILE A 5 -5.30 13.71 7.29
C ILE A 5 -6.68 14.02 6.74
N VAL A 6 -7.70 13.37 7.29
CA VAL A 6 -9.10 13.57 6.91
C VAL A 6 -9.86 14.01 8.14
N ASP A 7 -10.23 15.28 8.19
CA ASP A 7 -10.86 15.95 9.32
C ASP A 7 -11.63 17.17 8.80
N ASP A 8 -12.84 17.39 9.26
CA ASP A 8 -13.67 18.54 8.87
C ASP A 8 -13.32 19.81 9.67
N ASP A 9 -12.59 19.67 10.77
CA ASP A 9 -11.96 20.80 11.48
C ASP A 9 -10.66 21.22 10.78
N GLU A 10 -10.77 22.03 9.72
CA GLU A 10 -9.62 22.50 8.93
C GLU A 10 -8.49 23.11 9.80
N PRO A 11 -8.75 24.02 10.78
CA PRO A 11 -7.70 24.56 11.65
C PRO A 11 -6.94 23.47 12.42
N PHE A 12 -7.63 22.44 12.89
CA PHE A 12 -7.02 21.32 13.59
C PHE A 12 -6.21 20.42 12.64
N ALA A 13 -6.76 20.10 11.48
CA ALA A 13 -6.06 19.34 10.45
C ALA A 13 -4.79 20.03 9.97
N ASP A 14 -4.84 21.34 9.74
CA ASP A 14 -3.68 22.15 9.35
C ASP A 14 -2.60 22.20 10.44
N ALA A 15 -2.99 22.27 11.71
CA ALA A 15 -2.05 22.23 12.83
C ALA A 15 -1.31 20.87 12.89
N ILE A 16 -2.03 19.76 12.68
CA ILE A 16 -1.44 18.41 12.58
C ILE A 16 -0.51 18.32 11.37
N CYS A 17 -0.95 18.79 10.22
CA CYS A 17 -0.15 18.79 9.00
C CYS A 17 1.17 19.56 9.21
N PHE A 18 1.10 20.76 9.75
CA PHE A 18 2.27 21.56 10.08
C PHE A 18 3.22 20.84 11.05
N LEU A 19 2.70 20.23 12.10
CA LEU A 19 3.48 19.43 13.04
C LEU A 19 4.24 18.32 12.34
N LEU A 20 3.56 17.52 11.50
CA LEU A 20 4.16 16.41 10.77
C LEU A 20 5.23 16.88 9.78
N LEU A 21 4.93 17.95 9.02
CA LEU A 21 5.90 18.56 8.09
C LEU A 21 7.14 19.07 8.83
N SER A 22 6.98 19.65 10.03
CA SER A 22 8.11 20.12 10.87
C SER A 22 9.05 18.98 11.30
N LYS A 23 8.56 17.74 11.30
CA LYS A 23 9.32 16.52 11.57
C LYS A 23 9.89 15.85 10.31
N GLY A 24 9.75 16.50 9.15
CA GLY A 24 10.21 15.96 7.86
C GLY A 24 9.29 14.88 7.28
N LEU A 25 8.10 14.70 7.83
CA LEU A 25 7.10 13.76 7.33
C LEU A 25 6.25 14.45 6.25
N ARG A 26 5.90 13.72 5.18
CA ARG A 26 5.03 14.25 4.12
C ARG A 26 3.57 14.05 4.52
N ALA A 27 2.80 15.13 4.57
CA ALA A 27 1.40 15.09 4.93
C ALA A 27 0.53 15.89 3.95
N VAL A 28 -0.73 15.50 3.81
CA VAL A 28 -1.76 16.16 3.00
C VAL A 28 -3.07 16.16 3.79
N VAL A 29 -3.84 17.24 3.66
CA VAL A 29 -5.13 17.41 4.33
C VAL A 29 -6.26 17.28 3.31
N HIS A 30 -7.31 16.59 3.71
CA HIS A 30 -8.59 16.50 3.02
C HIS A 30 -9.69 16.95 4.01
N ALA A 31 -10.49 17.93 3.61
CA ALA A 31 -11.53 18.50 4.47
C ALA A 31 -12.79 17.60 4.58
N SER A 32 -12.86 16.52 3.83
CA SER A 32 -13.94 15.53 3.94
C SER A 32 -13.51 14.15 3.45
N ALA A 33 -14.23 13.12 3.90
CA ALA A 33 -14.00 11.75 3.49
C ALA A 33 -14.30 11.53 2.00
N GLU A 34 -15.29 12.22 1.44
CA GLU A 34 -15.68 12.11 0.03
C GLU A 34 -14.55 12.59 -0.87
N LYS A 35 -14.03 13.81 -0.63
CA LYS A 35 -12.90 14.36 -1.38
C LYS A 35 -11.68 13.43 -1.31
N PHE A 36 -11.36 12.94 -0.12
CA PHE A 36 -10.28 11.99 0.06
C PHE A 36 -10.47 10.73 -0.80
N LEU A 37 -11.66 10.12 -0.78
CA LEU A 37 -11.95 8.90 -1.53
C LEU A 37 -11.98 9.09 -3.06
N GLU A 38 -12.18 10.32 -3.54
CA GLU A 38 -12.23 10.68 -4.95
C GLU A 38 -10.85 11.11 -5.50
N GLU A 39 -10.08 11.85 -4.71
CA GLU A 39 -8.90 12.57 -5.19
C GLU A 39 -7.58 11.86 -4.86
N ASP A 40 -7.56 10.96 -3.86
CA ASP A 40 -6.29 10.37 -3.39
C ASP A 40 -5.82 9.19 -4.25
N ASP A 41 -4.51 9.05 -4.36
CA ASP A 41 -3.86 7.97 -5.11
C ASP A 41 -3.50 6.80 -4.16
N PRO A 42 -4.19 5.65 -4.29
CA PRO A 42 -3.92 4.49 -3.45
C PRO A 42 -2.56 3.83 -3.70
N SER A 43 -1.92 4.10 -4.82
CA SER A 43 -0.61 3.53 -5.15
C SER A 43 0.52 4.12 -4.28
N VAL A 44 0.32 5.30 -3.69
CA VAL A 44 1.29 5.93 -2.81
C VAL A 44 1.18 5.36 -1.40
N PRO A 45 2.16 4.57 -0.92
CA PRO A 45 2.10 3.96 0.40
C PRO A 45 2.14 5.00 1.51
N GLY A 46 1.45 4.72 2.63
CA GLY A 46 1.41 5.60 3.77
C GLY A 46 0.38 5.20 4.81
N CYS A 47 -0.07 6.15 5.63
CA CYS A 47 -1.11 5.95 6.62
C CYS A 47 -2.18 7.03 6.54
N LEU A 48 -3.30 6.78 7.23
CA LEU A 48 -4.43 7.69 7.32
C LEU A 48 -4.67 8.08 8.76
N ILE A 49 -4.69 9.38 9.03
CA ILE A 49 -5.25 9.97 10.24
C ILE A 49 -6.68 10.37 9.89
N LEU A 50 -7.64 9.84 10.60
CA LEU A 50 -9.05 9.95 10.23
C LEU A 50 -9.88 10.40 11.43
N ASP A 51 -10.56 11.54 11.29
CA ASP A 51 -11.52 11.92 12.30
C ASP A 51 -12.67 10.91 12.35
N TYR A 52 -13.07 10.56 13.55
CA TYR A 52 -14.15 9.61 13.76
C TYR A 52 -15.52 10.21 13.47
N GLN A 53 -15.70 11.50 13.80
CA GLN A 53 -16.97 12.20 13.68
C GLN A 53 -16.89 13.31 12.64
N MET A 54 -17.33 13.03 11.44
CA MET A 54 -17.44 13.98 10.34
C MET A 54 -18.87 14.03 9.82
N PRO A 55 -19.30 15.16 9.25
CA PRO A 55 -20.57 15.24 8.51
C PRO A 55 -20.62 14.24 7.36
N GLU A 56 -21.81 13.85 6.96
CA GLU A 56 -22.11 12.97 5.82
C GLU A 56 -21.53 11.56 5.96
N LEU A 57 -20.21 11.40 5.95
CA LEU A 57 -19.52 10.10 6.04
C LEU A 57 -18.60 10.08 7.26
N ASN A 58 -18.98 9.33 8.29
CA ASN A 58 -18.16 9.19 9.50
C ASN A 58 -16.89 8.34 9.25
N GLY A 59 -15.97 8.37 10.22
CA GLY A 59 -14.68 7.68 10.06
C GLY A 59 -14.79 6.16 9.89
N ILE A 60 -15.74 5.51 10.57
CA ILE A 60 -15.96 4.07 10.44
C ILE A 60 -16.49 3.69 9.05
N GLU A 61 -17.43 4.47 8.53
CA GLU A 61 -17.95 4.27 7.18
C GLU A 61 -16.88 4.54 6.12
N THR A 62 -16.05 5.55 6.35
CA THR A 62 -14.89 5.85 5.49
C THR A 62 -13.91 4.69 5.47
N GLN A 63 -13.51 4.16 6.63
CA GLN A 63 -12.64 2.99 6.70
C GLN A 63 -13.23 1.78 5.97
N ARG A 64 -14.53 1.54 6.11
CA ARG A 64 -15.21 0.45 5.38
C ARG A 64 -15.12 0.64 3.87
N LYS A 65 -15.40 1.85 3.38
CA LYS A 65 -15.27 2.15 1.93
C LYS A 65 -13.85 1.98 1.41
N LEU A 66 -12.83 2.31 2.21
CA LEU A 66 -11.43 2.04 1.88
C LEU A 66 -11.18 0.54 1.69
N LEU A 67 -11.64 -0.27 2.66
CA LEU A 67 -11.50 -1.73 2.61
C LEU A 67 -12.22 -2.34 1.40
N ASP A 68 -13.41 -1.84 1.06
CA ASP A 68 -14.19 -2.26 -0.11
C ASP A 68 -13.47 -1.91 -1.44
N LYS A 69 -12.75 -0.77 -1.48
CA LYS A 69 -11.88 -0.37 -2.61
C LYS A 69 -10.55 -1.14 -2.66
N GLY A 70 -10.25 -1.99 -1.68
CA GLY A 70 -8.99 -2.71 -1.61
C GLY A 70 -7.83 -1.92 -0.98
N TRP A 71 -8.07 -0.72 -0.47
CA TRP A 71 -7.04 0.10 0.18
C TRP A 71 -6.76 -0.43 1.58
N ARG A 72 -5.49 -0.64 1.93
CA ARG A 72 -5.07 -1.35 3.14
C ARG A 72 -4.11 -0.54 4.00
N TRP A 73 -4.21 0.79 3.97
CA TRP A 73 -3.39 1.64 4.83
C TRP A 73 -3.76 1.46 6.31
N PRO A 74 -2.77 1.56 7.21
CA PRO A 74 -3.06 1.72 8.63
C PRO A 74 -3.88 2.99 8.86
N VAL A 75 -4.97 2.86 9.62
CA VAL A 75 -5.85 3.97 10.00
C VAL A 75 -5.66 4.27 11.47
N VAL A 76 -5.25 5.51 11.78
CA VAL A 76 -5.20 6.07 13.12
C VAL A 76 -6.43 6.97 13.27
N PHE A 77 -7.38 6.54 14.07
CA PHE A 77 -8.56 7.35 14.35
C PHE A 77 -8.25 8.47 15.33
N MET A 78 -8.91 9.60 15.14
CA MET A 78 -8.96 10.70 16.10
C MET A 78 -10.40 10.99 16.51
N THR A 79 -10.63 11.27 17.78
CA THR A 79 -11.99 11.58 18.26
C THR A 79 -11.97 12.49 19.48
N ALA A 80 -12.93 13.41 19.56
CA ALA A 80 -13.14 14.24 20.74
C ALA A 80 -13.82 13.43 21.89
N HIS A 81 -14.59 12.40 21.54
CA HIS A 81 -15.35 11.59 22.49
C HIS A 81 -15.02 10.11 22.26
N ALA A 82 -13.99 9.63 22.97
CA ALA A 82 -13.68 8.21 22.97
C ALA A 82 -14.49 7.48 24.04
N ASP A 83 -15.30 6.51 23.62
CA ASP A 83 -15.91 5.54 24.50
C ASP A 83 -15.42 4.11 24.17
N VAL A 84 -15.70 3.17 25.07
CA VAL A 84 -15.22 1.79 24.95
C VAL A 84 -15.83 1.09 23.73
N ASP A 85 -17.10 1.31 23.45
CA ASP A 85 -17.81 0.64 22.35
C ASP A 85 -17.30 1.13 21.00
N MET A 86 -17.02 2.42 20.89
CA MET A 86 -16.37 3.05 19.72
C MET A 86 -14.99 2.44 19.47
N ALA A 87 -14.15 2.38 20.51
CA ALA A 87 -12.81 1.81 20.41
C ALA A 87 -12.86 0.34 19.97
N VAL A 88 -13.71 -0.46 20.58
CA VAL A 88 -13.91 -1.87 20.24
C VAL A 88 -14.36 -2.02 18.78
N THR A 89 -15.25 -1.15 18.30
CA THR A 89 -15.73 -1.18 16.91
C THR A 89 -14.62 -0.83 15.93
N ALA A 90 -13.86 0.24 16.19
CA ALA A 90 -12.75 0.67 15.36
C ALA A 90 -11.68 -0.44 15.24
N PHE A 91 -11.25 -1.02 16.36
CA PHE A 91 -10.25 -2.09 16.35
C PHE A 91 -10.74 -3.38 15.71
N LYS A 92 -12.02 -3.76 15.87
CA LYS A 92 -12.61 -4.92 15.17
C LYS A 92 -12.62 -4.74 13.66
N GLN A 93 -12.70 -3.50 13.17
CA GLN A 93 -12.61 -3.17 11.75
C GLN A 93 -11.17 -3.01 11.26
N GLY A 94 -10.17 -3.24 12.12
CA GLY A 94 -8.76 -3.21 11.75
C GLY A 94 -8.13 -1.82 11.86
N ALA A 95 -8.67 -0.91 12.68
CA ALA A 95 -7.97 0.31 13.03
C ALA A 95 -6.58 0.00 13.58
N PHE A 96 -5.61 0.82 13.20
CA PHE A 96 -4.25 0.69 13.71
C PHE A 96 -4.16 1.25 15.13
N ASP A 97 -4.74 2.41 15.35
CA ASP A 97 -4.78 3.08 16.66
C ASP A 97 -5.99 4.01 16.77
N LEU A 98 -6.28 4.47 17.99
CA LEU A 98 -7.33 5.43 18.28
C LEU A 98 -6.82 6.46 19.30
N LEU A 99 -6.76 7.72 18.89
CA LEU A 99 -6.27 8.84 19.68
C LEU A 99 -7.39 9.78 20.08
N ARG A 100 -7.38 10.24 21.33
CA ARG A 100 -8.36 11.20 21.82
C ARG A 100 -7.88 12.65 21.58
N LYS A 101 -8.74 13.49 21.00
CA LYS A 101 -8.53 14.93 20.90
C LYS A 101 -8.79 15.62 22.28
N PRO A 102 -7.97 16.57 22.73
CA PRO A 102 -6.70 17.02 22.12
C PRO A 102 -5.59 15.97 22.35
N VAL A 103 -4.77 15.74 21.34
CA VAL A 103 -3.66 14.79 21.38
C VAL A 103 -2.34 15.50 21.62
N ALA A 104 -1.48 14.94 22.46
CA ALA A 104 -0.13 15.45 22.66
C ALA A 104 0.71 15.18 21.39
N PRO A 105 1.56 16.13 20.96
CA PRO A 105 2.36 16.01 19.73
C PRO A 105 3.21 14.76 19.65
N ASP A 106 3.85 14.36 20.75
CA ASP A 106 4.68 13.16 20.85
C ASP A 106 3.87 11.87 20.69
N VAL A 107 2.66 11.81 21.25
CA VAL A 107 1.76 10.67 21.11
C VAL A 107 1.30 10.51 19.65
N LEU A 108 0.92 11.61 18.99
CA LEU A 108 0.53 11.58 17.58
C LEU A 108 1.69 11.12 16.69
N ILE A 109 2.87 11.70 16.90
CA ILE A 109 4.07 11.33 16.12
C ILE A 109 4.39 9.86 16.31
N ALA A 110 4.39 9.34 17.55
CA ALA A 110 4.66 7.94 17.82
C ALA A 110 3.66 6.99 17.13
N ALA A 111 2.35 7.32 17.15
CA ALA A 111 1.32 6.54 16.47
C ALA A 111 1.52 6.53 14.94
N VAL A 112 1.86 7.69 14.36
CA VAL A 112 2.13 7.83 12.93
C VAL A 112 3.39 7.04 12.54
N GLU A 113 4.49 7.20 13.27
CA GLU A 113 5.74 6.48 13.02
C GLU A 113 5.54 4.96 13.09
N SER A 114 4.87 4.47 14.12
CA SER A 114 4.55 3.05 14.26
C SER A 114 3.66 2.54 13.11
N SER A 115 2.70 3.35 12.64
CA SER A 115 1.87 3.00 11.49
C SER A 115 2.68 2.92 10.20
N LEU A 116 3.61 3.84 9.98
CA LEU A 116 4.52 3.84 8.83
C LEU A 116 5.53 2.68 8.89
N GLU A 117 6.00 2.30 10.07
CA GLU A 117 6.84 1.11 10.25
C GLU A 117 6.11 -0.17 9.85
N LYS A 118 4.83 -0.29 10.19
CA LYS A 118 4.00 -1.42 9.74
C LYS A 118 3.90 -1.48 8.21
N VAL A 119 3.75 -0.34 7.54
CA VAL A 119 3.75 -0.26 6.07
C VAL A 119 5.10 -0.69 5.50
N ARG A 120 6.20 -0.18 6.05
CA ARG A 120 7.57 -0.57 5.61
C ARG A 120 7.81 -2.06 5.76
N ALA A 121 7.44 -2.63 6.91
CA ALA A 121 7.59 -4.05 7.16
C ALA A 121 6.78 -4.90 6.18
N GLY A 122 5.55 -4.46 5.84
CA GLY A 122 4.72 -5.13 4.84
C GLY A 122 5.32 -5.06 3.43
N MET A 123 5.85 -3.92 3.03
CA MET A 123 6.54 -3.74 1.74
C MET A 123 7.80 -4.61 1.67
N GLN A 124 8.63 -4.62 2.73
CA GLN A 124 9.82 -5.45 2.79
C GLN A 124 9.48 -6.94 2.70
N HIS A 125 8.47 -7.40 3.44
CA HIS A 125 8.04 -8.79 3.38
C HIS A 125 7.56 -9.19 1.97
N HIS A 126 6.79 -8.31 1.31
CA HIS A 126 6.37 -8.54 -0.08
C HIS A 126 7.55 -8.60 -1.04
N HIS A 127 8.50 -7.67 -0.93
CA HIS A 127 9.73 -7.67 -1.72
C HIS A 127 10.54 -8.97 -1.52
N ASP A 128 10.74 -9.40 -0.27
CA ASP A 128 11.48 -10.63 0.06
C ASP A 128 10.78 -11.88 -0.51
N GLU A 129 9.44 -11.91 -0.48
CA GLU A 129 8.64 -12.99 -1.08
C GLU A 129 8.81 -13.04 -2.60
N VAL A 130 8.70 -11.88 -3.28
CA VAL A 130 8.89 -11.75 -4.73
C VAL A 130 10.29 -12.18 -5.14
N CYS A 131 11.32 -11.71 -4.44
CA CYS A 131 12.71 -12.11 -4.66
C CYS A 131 12.91 -13.62 -4.46
N GLY A 132 12.36 -14.18 -3.40
CA GLY A 132 12.43 -15.62 -3.11
C GLY A 132 11.80 -16.48 -4.20
N LEU A 133 10.64 -16.09 -4.73
CA LEU A 133 10.00 -16.77 -5.87
C LEU A 133 10.87 -16.71 -7.13
N PHE A 134 11.47 -15.56 -7.40
CA PHE A 134 12.36 -15.39 -8.55
C PHE A 134 13.65 -16.19 -8.40
N GLU A 135 14.22 -16.28 -7.21
CA GLU A 135 15.40 -17.11 -6.91
C GLU A 135 15.12 -18.63 -7.05
N GLY A 136 13.87 -19.05 -6.86
CA GLY A 136 13.42 -20.41 -7.09
C GLY A 136 13.43 -20.84 -8.56
N LEU A 137 13.50 -19.90 -9.51
CA LEU A 137 13.60 -20.21 -10.93
C LEU A 137 14.99 -20.72 -11.29
N THR A 138 15.05 -21.62 -12.29
CA THR A 138 16.32 -21.98 -12.92
C THR A 138 16.94 -20.79 -13.66
N ASN A 139 18.26 -20.82 -13.88
CA ASN A 139 18.94 -19.77 -14.64
C ASN A 139 18.30 -19.52 -16.01
N ARG A 140 17.80 -20.58 -16.64
CA ARG A 140 17.16 -20.49 -17.95
C ARG A 140 15.80 -19.80 -17.88
N GLU A 141 14.99 -20.15 -16.92
CA GLU A 141 13.70 -19.52 -16.70
C GLU A 141 13.87 -18.04 -16.36
N ARG A 142 14.84 -17.67 -15.49
CA ARG A 142 15.16 -16.28 -15.18
C ARG A 142 15.51 -15.46 -16.42
N GLN A 143 16.34 -16.02 -17.32
CA GLN A 143 16.69 -15.34 -18.58
C GLN A 143 15.44 -15.13 -19.44
N ILE A 144 14.59 -16.14 -19.57
CA ILE A 144 13.40 -16.09 -20.42
C ILE A 144 12.38 -15.10 -19.88
N VAL A 145 12.07 -15.10 -18.55
CA VAL A 145 11.09 -14.17 -17.98
C VAL A 145 11.56 -12.72 -18.03
N LYS A 146 12.85 -12.45 -17.85
CA LYS A 146 13.40 -11.10 -18.01
C LYS A 146 13.26 -10.58 -19.45
N LEU A 147 13.52 -11.41 -20.44
CA LEU A 147 13.35 -11.04 -21.86
C LEU A 147 11.88 -10.90 -22.23
N ALA A 148 11.01 -11.77 -21.70
CA ALA A 148 9.57 -11.66 -21.90
C ALA A 148 9.00 -10.38 -21.26
N ALA A 149 9.38 -10.05 -20.03
CA ALA A 149 8.98 -8.80 -19.37
C ALA A 149 9.45 -7.55 -20.13
N ALA A 150 10.60 -7.63 -20.80
CA ALA A 150 11.10 -6.59 -21.71
C ALA A 150 10.33 -6.52 -23.04
N GLY A 151 9.28 -7.35 -23.23
CA GLY A 151 8.40 -7.30 -24.40
C GLY A 151 8.85 -8.14 -25.60
N LEU A 152 9.87 -9.03 -25.47
CA LEU A 152 10.31 -9.87 -26.58
C LEU A 152 9.31 -11.00 -26.82
N ALA A 153 9.01 -11.27 -28.10
CA ALA A 153 8.22 -12.44 -28.50
C ALA A 153 9.04 -13.75 -28.35
N ASN A 154 8.35 -14.88 -28.21
CA ASN A 154 9.00 -16.18 -28.02
C ASN A 154 10.05 -16.51 -29.09
N GLN A 155 9.78 -16.19 -30.36
CA GLN A 155 10.74 -16.38 -31.44
C GLN A 155 12.03 -15.56 -31.24
N GLN A 156 11.91 -14.29 -30.83
CA GLN A 156 13.06 -13.42 -30.58
C GLN A 156 13.88 -13.92 -29.37
N ILE A 157 13.20 -14.44 -28.34
CA ILE A 157 13.85 -15.05 -27.18
C ILE A 157 14.59 -16.33 -27.61
N ALA A 158 13.97 -17.15 -28.44
CA ALA A 158 14.54 -18.39 -28.97
C ALA A 158 15.83 -18.11 -29.76
N ASP A 159 15.78 -17.15 -30.68
CA ASP A 159 16.93 -16.73 -31.48
C ASP A 159 18.06 -16.19 -30.60
N ARG A 160 17.73 -15.33 -29.62
CA ARG A 160 18.71 -14.73 -28.72
C ARG A 160 19.39 -15.72 -27.80
N LEU A 161 18.66 -16.77 -27.39
CA LEU A 161 19.14 -17.78 -26.45
C LEU A 161 19.64 -19.08 -27.13
N GLY A 162 19.55 -19.18 -28.46
CA GLY A 162 19.99 -20.34 -29.23
C GLY A 162 19.20 -21.62 -28.93
N ILE A 163 17.87 -21.54 -28.74
CA ILE A 163 16.98 -22.66 -28.46
C ILE A 163 15.73 -22.60 -29.34
N SER A 164 14.90 -23.65 -29.33
CA SER A 164 13.66 -23.63 -30.08
C SER A 164 12.59 -22.79 -29.38
N GLU A 165 11.66 -22.22 -30.16
CA GLU A 165 10.50 -21.48 -29.64
C GLU A 165 9.66 -22.36 -28.69
N ARG A 166 9.47 -23.63 -29.03
CA ARG A 166 8.81 -24.61 -28.18
C ARG A 166 9.50 -24.77 -26.82
N THR A 167 10.82 -24.68 -26.77
CA THR A 167 11.60 -24.73 -25.53
C THR A 167 11.38 -23.46 -24.71
N VAL A 168 11.30 -22.30 -25.36
CA VAL A 168 10.96 -21.02 -24.68
C VAL A 168 9.58 -21.09 -24.07
N GLU A 169 8.58 -21.58 -24.80
CA GLU A 169 7.20 -21.76 -24.30
C GLU A 169 7.14 -22.67 -23.07
N ALA A 170 7.86 -23.78 -23.10
CA ALA A 170 7.91 -24.72 -21.98
C ALA A 170 8.49 -24.07 -20.71
N HIS A 171 9.65 -23.42 -20.83
CA HIS A 171 10.28 -22.71 -19.72
C HIS A 171 9.44 -21.52 -19.22
N ARG A 172 8.84 -20.75 -20.14
CA ARG A 172 7.95 -19.64 -19.80
C ARG A 172 6.74 -20.13 -19.00
N SER A 173 6.10 -21.21 -19.45
CA SER A 173 4.96 -21.81 -18.75
C SER A 173 5.34 -22.36 -17.36
N ALA A 174 6.52 -22.94 -17.21
CA ALA A 174 7.03 -23.40 -15.93
C ALA A 174 7.30 -22.22 -14.99
N ALA A 175 7.98 -21.19 -15.48
CA ALA A 175 8.28 -19.98 -14.72
C ALA A 175 7.00 -19.24 -14.30
N TYR A 176 6.02 -19.08 -15.17
CA TYR A 176 4.74 -18.42 -14.86
C TYR A 176 4.00 -19.12 -13.72
N ARG A 177 4.03 -20.45 -13.69
CA ARG A 177 3.46 -21.24 -12.59
C ARG A 177 4.22 -21.03 -11.28
N CYS A 178 5.56 -21.00 -11.34
CA CYS A 178 6.40 -20.79 -10.15
C CYS A 178 6.19 -19.40 -9.56
N LEU A 179 6.12 -18.36 -10.41
CA LEU A 179 5.89 -16.97 -10.03
C LEU A 179 4.41 -16.64 -9.73
N ASN A 180 3.50 -17.61 -9.95
CA ASN A 180 2.06 -17.43 -9.83
C ASN A 180 1.49 -16.28 -10.67
N VAL A 181 2.04 -16.06 -11.88
CA VAL A 181 1.58 -15.05 -12.84
C VAL A 181 0.89 -15.72 -14.03
N LYS A 182 -0.12 -15.06 -14.61
CA LYS A 182 -0.98 -15.64 -15.68
C LYS A 182 -0.79 -14.95 -17.03
N CYS A 183 -0.36 -13.69 -17.04
CA CYS A 183 -0.21 -12.89 -18.24
C CYS A 183 1.08 -12.06 -18.23
N LEU A 184 1.34 -11.38 -19.34
CA LEU A 184 2.53 -10.53 -19.47
C LEU A 184 2.50 -9.33 -18.54
N GLU A 185 1.34 -8.74 -18.36
CA GLU A 185 1.13 -7.57 -17.49
C GLU A 185 1.45 -7.92 -16.04
N GLU A 186 1.00 -9.09 -15.55
CA GLU A 186 1.31 -9.59 -14.22
C GLU A 186 2.82 -9.90 -14.07
N LEU A 187 3.47 -10.46 -15.11
CA LEU A 187 4.91 -10.66 -15.10
C LEU A 187 5.67 -9.34 -15.02
N GLN A 188 5.24 -8.33 -15.78
CA GLN A 188 5.86 -7.01 -15.76
C GLN A 188 5.69 -6.31 -14.41
N ALA A 189 4.52 -6.47 -13.75
CA ALA A 189 4.30 -5.99 -12.39
C ALA A 189 5.25 -6.71 -11.41
N PHE A 190 5.32 -8.04 -11.48
CA PHE A 190 6.22 -8.86 -10.66
C PHE A 190 7.69 -8.42 -10.76
N ILE A 191 8.17 -8.15 -11.97
CA ILE A 191 9.57 -7.69 -12.17
C ILE A 191 9.79 -6.28 -11.61
N ARG A 192 8.81 -5.38 -11.71
CA ARG A 192 8.89 -4.04 -11.07
C ARG A 192 8.96 -4.14 -9.55
N ASP A 193 8.11 -4.95 -8.94
CA ASP A 193 8.09 -5.16 -7.48
C ASP A 193 9.39 -5.77 -6.94
N MET A 194 10.17 -6.43 -7.81
CA MET A 194 11.50 -6.97 -7.48
C MET A 194 12.61 -5.91 -7.58
N ASP A 195 12.47 -4.93 -8.49
CA ASP A 195 13.48 -3.91 -8.76
C ASP A 195 13.31 -2.65 -7.87
N ASP A 196 12.15 -2.49 -7.19
CA ASP A 196 11.83 -1.40 -6.24
C ASP A 196 12.33 -1.71 -4.82
#